data_4ebb4dd6443035d284f7d8b97d4ca545
#
_entry.id   4ebb4dd6443035d284f7d8b97d4ca545
#
_cell.length_a   1.000
_cell.length_b   1.000
_cell.length_c   1.000
_cell.angle_alpha   90.00
_cell.angle_beta   90.00
_cell.angle_gamma   90.00
#
_symmetry.space_group_name_H-M   'P 1'
#
loop_
_entity.id
_entity.type
_entity.pdbx_description
1 polymer ?
#
loop_
_entity_poly.entity_id
_entity_poly.type
_entity_poly.pdbx_seq_one_letter_code
_entity_poly.pdbx_strand_id
1 'polypeptide(L)'
;MENTVQPSFNELIKRRYEELDEILKKGILPFEYSFNVNSDSEKIKSTFVEGNEMNVSIAGRIMAIRRMGKASFAHIQDHKGRIQIYLKKDDIGDYYDVFKLMDIGDIVGVEGFVFKTKTGEISVHTKTMKLLSKSLLPLPIAKEVIDEQGNKTIFDQFSDKELRYR
;
A
#
# COMPACT_ATOMS: atom_id res chain seq x y z
N MET A 1 -11.07 27.54 -8.60
CA MET A 1 -9.82 26.72 -8.63
C MET A 1 -9.34 26.61 -7.20
N GLU A 2 -9.63 25.49 -6.53
CA GLU A 2 -9.11 25.25 -5.19
C GLU A 2 -7.62 24.98 -5.31
N ASN A 3 -6.82 25.93 -4.87
CA ASN A 3 -5.39 25.70 -4.61
C ASN A 3 -5.29 24.69 -3.45
N THR A 4 -5.22 23.42 -3.76
CA THR A 4 -4.90 22.38 -2.79
C THR A 4 -3.42 22.56 -2.42
N VAL A 5 -3.20 23.39 -1.38
CA VAL A 5 -1.86 23.53 -0.77
C VAL A 5 -1.45 22.14 -0.29
N GLN A 6 -0.38 21.60 -0.87
CA GLN A 6 0.15 20.31 -0.39
C GLN A 6 0.64 20.49 1.05
N PRO A 7 0.29 19.57 1.95
CA PRO A 7 0.73 19.64 3.34
C PRO A 7 2.27 19.64 3.41
N SER A 8 2.82 20.43 4.32
CA SER A 8 4.24 20.45 4.58
C SER A 8 4.74 19.08 5.08
N PHE A 9 6.02 18.80 4.93
CA PHE A 9 6.64 17.55 5.42
C PHE A 9 6.36 17.30 6.91
N ASN A 10 6.42 18.35 7.74
CA ASN A 10 6.14 18.25 9.17
C ASN A 10 4.66 17.94 9.46
N GLU A 11 3.73 18.48 8.70
CA GLU A 11 2.30 18.18 8.82
C GLU A 11 2.00 16.73 8.44
N LEU A 12 2.67 16.19 7.41
CA LEU A 12 2.55 14.79 7.03
C LEU A 12 3.05 13.86 8.14
N ILE A 13 4.19 14.17 8.76
CA ILE A 13 4.72 13.40 9.89
C ILE A 13 3.76 13.45 11.07
N LYS A 14 3.30 14.64 11.45
CA LYS A 14 2.34 14.82 12.55
C LYS A 14 1.08 13.96 12.34
N ARG A 15 0.50 14.02 11.14
CA ARG A 15 -0.68 13.20 10.80
C ARG A 15 -0.40 11.70 10.97
N ARG A 16 0.76 11.21 10.53
CA ARG A 16 1.12 9.78 10.67
C ARG A 16 1.27 9.34 12.12
N TYR A 17 1.73 10.22 13.00
CA TYR A 17 1.74 9.94 14.44
C TYR A 17 0.33 9.91 15.03
N GLU A 18 -0.55 10.81 14.61
CA GLU A 18 -1.97 10.82 15.04
C GLU A 18 -2.67 9.54 14.56
N GLU A 19 -2.45 9.11 13.33
CA GLU A 19 -2.97 7.85 12.79
C GLU A 19 -2.41 6.62 13.53
N LEU A 20 -1.13 6.64 13.92
CA LEU A 20 -0.53 5.61 14.75
C LEU A 20 -1.23 5.50 16.10
N ASP A 21 -1.49 6.64 16.76
CA ASP A 21 -2.20 6.68 18.03
C ASP A 21 -3.63 6.13 17.92
N GLU A 22 -4.33 6.43 16.82
CA GLU A 22 -5.66 5.88 16.56
C GLU A 22 -5.63 4.36 16.33
N ILE A 23 -4.63 3.84 15.62
CA ILE A 23 -4.41 2.40 15.43
C ILE A 23 -4.17 1.71 16.77
N LEU A 24 -3.33 2.29 17.63
CA LEU A 24 -3.06 1.78 18.99
C LEU A 24 -4.31 1.78 19.88
N LYS A 25 -5.13 2.84 19.81
CA LYS A 25 -6.42 2.92 20.55
C LYS A 25 -7.42 1.85 20.11
N LYS A 26 -7.32 1.38 18.86
CA LYS A 26 -8.13 0.24 18.36
C LYS A 26 -7.58 -1.12 18.81
N GLY A 27 -6.50 -1.17 19.58
CA GLY A 27 -5.87 -2.41 20.06
C GLY A 27 -5.08 -3.15 18.97
N ILE A 28 -4.74 -2.49 17.88
CA ILE A 28 -3.97 -3.06 16.78
C ILE A 28 -2.49 -2.79 17.01
N LEU A 29 -1.66 -3.83 16.88
CA LEU A 29 -0.20 -3.68 16.93
C LEU A 29 0.28 -3.08 15.59
N PRO A 30 0.93 -1.91 15.62
CA PRO A 30 1.40 -1.26 14.38
C PRO A 30 2.75 -1.79 13.89
N PHE A 31 3.37 -2.69 14.66
CA PHE A 31 4.65 -3.34 14.39
C PHE A 31 4.56 -4.80 14.81
N GLU A 32 4.23 -5.67 13.86
CA GLU A 32 4.11 -7.12 14.10
C GLU A 32 5.47 -7.79 14.06
N TYR A 33 5.67 -8.81 14.90
CA TYR A 33 6.93 -9.56 14.97
C TYR A 33 7.13 -10.52 13.81
N SER A 34 6.03 -11.05 13.25
CA SER A 34 6.10 -12.03 12.18
C SER A 34 4.80 -12.08 11.38
N PHE A 35 4.93 -12.49 10.13
CA PHE A 35 3.81 -12.80 9.25
C PHE A 35 4.23 -13.94 8.33
N ASN A 36 3.39 -14.98 8.21
CA ASN A 36 3.68 -16.14 7.39
C ASN A 36 3.35 -15.86 5.92
N VAL A 37 4.38 -15.82 5.09
CA VAL A 37 4.27 -15.62 3.65
C VAL A 37 4.46 -16.93 2.91
N ASN A 38 3.57 -17.28 1.96
CA ASN A 38 3.67 -18.49 1.15
C ASN A 38 3.90 -18.22 -0.34
N SER A 39 3.81 -16.96 -0.76
CA SER A 39 3.96 -16.56 -2.15
C SER A 39 4.56 -15.16 -2.28
N ASP A 40 4.93 -14.78 -3.48
CA ASP A 40 5.40 -13.45 -3.86
C ASP A 40 4.72 -12.97 -5.15
N SER A 41 4.92 -11.70 -5.49
CA SER A 41 4.28 -11.05 -6.64
C SER A 41 4.62 -11.71 -7.98
N GLU A 42 5.86 -12.18 -8.15
CA GLU A 42 6.32 -12.84 -9.37
C GLU A 42 5.71 -14.24 -9.50
N LYS A 43 5.79 -15.03 -8.44
CA LYS A 43 5.21 -16.37 -8.38
C LYS A 43 3.71 -16.34 -8.67
N ILE A 44 2.98 -15.43 -8.04
CA ILE A 44 1.53 -15.29 -8.29
C ILE A 44 1.25 -14.99 -9.76
N LYS A 45 1.95 -14.03 -10.35
CA LYS A 45 1.73 -13.63 -11.75
C LYS A 45 2.11 -14.71 -12.74
N SER A 46 3.14 -15.50 -12.44
CA SER A 46 3.63 -16.57 -13.34
C SER A 46 2.83 -17.85 -13.23
N THR A 47 2.22 -18.14 -12.06
CA THR A 47 1.50 -19.40 -11.83
C THR A 47 -0.02 -19.27 -11.88
N PHE A 48 -0.54 -18.04 -11.95
CA PHE A 48 -1.98 -17.81 -11.99
C PHE A 48 -2.61 -18.40 -13.27
N VAL A 49 -3.62 -19.24 -13.07
CA VAL A 49 -4.48 -19.77 -14.13
C VAL A 49 -5.92 -19.38 -13.83
N GLU A 50 -6.56 -18.71 -14.79
CA GLU A 50 -7.94 -18.27 -14.65
C GLU A 50 -8.89 -19.47 -14.45
N GLY A 51 -9.77 -19.41 -13.47
CA GLY A 51 -10.65 -20.49 -13.08
C GLY A 51 -10.10 -21.44 -12.00
N ASN A 52 -8.82 -21.37 -11.67
CA ASN A 52 -8.24 -22.10 -10.55
C ASN A 52 -8.22 -21.23 -9.29
N GLU A 53 -8.71 -21.79 -8.19
CA GLU A 53 -8.63 -21.12 -6.89
C GLU A 53 -7.19 -21.16 -6.38
N MET A 54 -6.61 -19.99 -6.18
CA MET A 54 -5.25 -19.83 -5.68
C MET A 54 -5.28 -18.96 -4.42
N ASN A 55 -5.19 -19.59 -3.24
CA ASN A 55 -5.11 -18.91 -1.97
C ASN A 55 -3.65 -18.55 -1.66
N VAL A 56 -3.42 -17.30 -1.26
CA VAL A 56 -2.07 -16.77 -1.02
C VAL A 56 -2.01 -15.96 0.26
N SER A 57 -0.82 -15.96 0.85
CA SER A 57 -0.41 -15.08 1.93
C SER A 57 0.85 -14.34 1.48
N ILE A 58 0.78 -13.03 1.38
CA ILE A 58 1.84 -12.16 0.88
C ILE A 58 2.05 -10.96 1.78
N ALA A 59 3.25 -10.41 1.77
CA ALA A 59 3.56 -9.18 2.47
C ALA A 59 4.32 -8.22 1.56
N GLY A 60 4.10 -6.92 1.76
CA GLY A 60 4.77 -5.92 0.96
C GLY A 60 4.51 -4.51 1.45
N ARG A 61 5.26 -3.57 0.90
CA ARG A 61 5.13 -2.15 1.16
C ARG A 61 4.05 -1.54 0.28
N ILE A 62 3.14 -0.79 0.88
CA ILE A 62 2.13 -0.02 0.13
C ILE A 62 2.84 1.06 -0.70
N MET A 63 2.65 1.02 -2.01
CA MET A 63 3.24 1.98 -2.95
C MET A 63 2.19 2.89 -3.60
N ALA A 64 0.94 2.45 -3.63
CA ALA A 64 -0.19 3.25 -4.12
C ALA A 64 -1.48 2.81 -3.43
N ILE A 65 -2.39 3.73 -3.22
CA ILE A 65 -3.73 3.47 -2.67
C ILE A 65 -4.76 4.23 -3.51
N ARG A 66 -5.81 3.52 -3.91
CA ARG A 66 -6.98 4.07 -4.58
C ARG A 66 -8.22 3.70 -3.78
N ARG A 67 -8.76 4.66 -3.03
CA ARG A 67 -9.97 4.47 -2.21
C ARG A 67 -11.22 4.76 -3.03
N MET A 68 -12.21 3.88 -2.95
CA MET A 68 -13.49 3.99 -3.66
C MET A 68 -14.65 3.62 -2.71
N GLY A 69 -14.85 4.44 -1.67
CA GLY A 69 -15.91 4.21 -0.69
C GLY A 69 -15.71 2.93 0.15
N LYS A 70 -16.55 1.92 -0.07
CA LYS A 70 -16.51 0.62 0.64
C LYS A 70 -15.53 -0.38 0.05
N ALA A 71 -14.87 -0.05 -1.03
CA ALA A 71 -13.84 -0.85 -1.67
C ALA A 71 -12.60 -0.01 -1.95
N SER A 72 -11.45 -0.64 -2.04
CA SER A 72 -10.20 0.01 -2.35
C SER A 72 -9.29 -0.92 -3.13
N PHE A 73 -8.43 -0.32 -3.94
CA PHE A 73 -7.28 -0.99 -4.51
C PHE A 73 -6.00 -0.40 -3.92
N ALA A 74 -5.03 -1.23 -3.69
CA ALA A 74 -3.68 -0.78 -3.35
C ALA A 74 -2.66 -1.61 -4.13
N HIS A 75 -1.50 -1.03 -4.40
CA HIS A 75 -0.36 -1.78 -4.92
C HIS A 75 0.63 -1.97 -3.78
N ILE A 76 0.98 -3.21 -3.52
CA ILE A 76 2.05 -3.55 -2.59
C ILE A 76 3.27 -4.01 -3.37
N GLN A 77 4.45 -3.68 -2.86
CA GLN A 77 5.74 -4.08 -3.42
C GLN A 77 6.45 -5.00 -2.46
N ASP A 78 6.78 -6.18 -2.93
CA ASP A 78 7.66 -7.14 -2.26
C ASP A 78 9.07 -7.12 -2.85
N HIS A 79 9.90 -8.11 -2.53
CA HIS A 79 11.27 -8.23 -3.02
C HIS A 79 11.36 -8.66 -4.51
N LYS A 80 10.25 -9.10 -5.10
CA LYS A 80 10.18 -9.58 -6.50
C LYS A 80 9.48 -8.60 -7.44
N GLY A 81 8.58 -7.77 -6.91
CA GLY A 81 7.87 -6.80 -7.75
C GLY A 81 6.68 -6.17 -7.06
N ARG A 82 5.67 -5.81 -7.85
CA ARG A 82 4.44 -5.20 -7.37
C ARG A 82 3.25 -6.06 -7.72
N ILE A 83 2.27 -6.09 -6.83
CA ILE A 83 0.99 -6.73 -7.07
C ILE A 83 -0.13 -5.87 -6.53
N GLN A 84 -1.26 -5.88 -7.23
CA GLN A 84 -2.46 -5.21 -6.79
C GLN A 84 -3.18 -6.06 -5.75
N ILE A 85 -3.67 -5.42 -4.70
CA ILE A 85 -4.59 -6.01 -3.72
C ILE A 85 -5.93 -5.28 -3.80
N TYR A 86 -7.01 -6.03 -3.68
CA TYR A 86 -8.37 -5.53 -3.62
C TYR A 86 -8.93 -5.75 -2.22
N LEU A 87 -9.41 -4.68 -1.61
CA LEU A 87 -9.96 -4.67 -0.26
C LEU A 87 -11.42 -4.24 -0.31
N LYS A 88 -12.29 -5.00 0.33
CA LYS A 88 -13.70 -4.67 0.45
C LYS A 88 -14.12 -4.70 1.92
N LYS A 89 -14.86 -3.66 2.37
CA LYS A 89 -15.30 -3.55 3.77
C LYS A 89 -16.08 -4.80 4.23
N ASP A 90 -16.93 -5.34 3.34
CA ASP A 90 -17.73 -6.53 3.65
C ASP A 90 -16.89 -7.80 3.87
N ASP A 91 -15.66 -7.85 3.34
CA ASP A 91 -14.76 -8.99 3.45
C ASP A 91 -13.82 -8.90 4.66
N ILE A 92 -13.25 -7.72 4.93
CA ILE A 92 -12.28 -7.51 6.01
C ILE A 92 -12.86 -6.81 7.24
N GLY A 93 -14.17 -6.49 7.21
CA GLY A 93 -14.90 -5.95 8.36
C GLY A 93 -14.33 -4.63 8.89
N ASP A 94 -14.23 -4.55 10.21
CA ASP A 94 -13.74 -3.36 10.91
C ASP A 94 -12.27 -3.03 10.61
N TYR A 95 -11.49 -4.00 10.12
CA TYR A 95 -10.12 -3.76 9.71
C TYR A 95 -10.02 -2.81 8.49
N TYR A 96 -11.11 -2.66 7.74
CA TYR A 96 -11.19 -1.65 6.69
C TYR A 96 -11.03 -0.22 7.21
N ASP A 97 -11.49 0.06 8.44
CA ASP A 97 -11.31 1.36 9.08
C ASP A 97 -9.86 1.56 9.56
N VAL A 98 -9.15 0.48 9.91
CA VAL A 98 -7.70 0.52 10.15
C VAL A 98 -6.94 0.78 8.84
N PHE A 99 -7.36 0.14 7.73
CA PHE A 99 -6.77 0.39 6.41
C PHE A 99 -6.89 1.86 5.97
N LYS A 100 -7.95 2.56 6.38
CA LYS A 100 -8.09 4.00 6.09
C LYS A 100 -7.03 4.88 6.77
N LEU A 101 -6.44 4.40 7.87
CA LEU A 101 -5.34 5.05 8.60
C LEU A 101 -3.95 4.65 8.06
N MET A 102 -3.91 3.79 7.04
CA MET A 102 -2.66 3.38 6.42
C MET A 102 -2.26 4.34 5.30
N ASP A 103 -0.95 4.49 5.13
CA ASP A 103 -0.33 5.36 4.13
C ASP A 103 0.56 4.60 3.16
N ILE A 104 0.96 5.31 2.11
CA ILE A 104 2.06 4.88 1.25
C ILE A 104 3.33 4.80 2.11
N GLY A 105 3.99 3.66 2.04
CA GLY A 105 5.17 3.34 2.85
C GLY A 105 4.92 2.31 3.94
N ASP A 106 3.67 2.14 4.40
CA ASP A 106 3.33 1.12 5.38
C ASP A 106 3.59 -0.29 4.82
N ILE A 107 4.01 -1.20 5.68
CA ILE A 107 4.19 -2.61 5.31
C ILE A 107 3.00 -3.40 5.83
N VAL A 108 2.41 -4.19 4.96
CA VAL A 108 1.20 -4.97 5.25
C VAL A 108 1.38 -6.43 4.88
N GLY A 109 0.71 -7.29 5.62
CA GLY A 109 0.49 -8.69 5.29
C GLY A 109 -0.96 -8.88 4.84
N VAL A 110 -1.15 -9.67 3.81
CA VAL A 110 -2.46 -9.90 3.18
C VAL A 110 -2.65 -11.38 2.89
N GLU A 111 -3.80 -11.91 3.30
CA GLU A 111 -4.23 -13.26 2.93
C GLU A 111 -5.52 -13.17 2.11
N GLY A 112 -5.62 -13.99 1.08
CA GLY A 112 -6.78 -14.01 0.23
C GLY A 112 -6.59 -14.90 -1.00
N PHE A 113 -7.40 -14.71 -2.01
CA PHE A 113 -7.33 -15.48 -3.25
C PHE A 113 -6.97 -14.58 -4.44
N VAL A 114 -6.30 -15.18 -5.41
CA VAL A 114 -5.88 -14.48 -6.63
C VAL A 114 -7.04 -14.47 -7.63
N PHE A 115 -7.25 -13.34 -8.27
CA PHE A 115 -8.23 -13.18 -9.33
C PHE A 115 -7.72 -12.20 -10.39
N LYS A 116 -8.37 -12.20 -11.53
CA LYS A 116 -8.11 -11.23 -12.60
C LYS A 116 -9.21 -10.19 -12.62
N THR A 117 -8.83 -8.92 -12.57
CA THR A 117 -9.78 -7.81 -12.67
C THR A 117 -10.38 -7.71 -14.06
N LYS A 118 -11.48 -6.97 -14.21
CA LYS A 118 -12.09 -6.69 -15.53
C LYS A 118 -11.13 -6.01 -16.53
N THR A 119 -10.15 -5.29 -16.00
CA THR A 119 -9.09 -4.63 -16.80
C THR A 119 -7.92 -5.56 -17.13
N GLY A 120 -7.96 -6.81 -16.67
CA GLY A 120 -6.94 -7.83 -16.96
C GLY A 120 -5.80 -7.88 -15.94
N GLU A 121 -5.82 -7.08 -14.88
CA GLU A 121 -4.75 -7.08 -13.88
C GLU A 121 -4.93 -8.22 -12.86
N ILE A 122 -3.85 -9.01 -12.65
CA ILE A 122 -3.81 -10.07 -11.65
C ILE A 122 -3.71 -9.42 -10.27
N SER A 123 -4.64 -9.75 -9.40
CA SER A 123 -4.82 -9.09 -8.10
C SER A 123 -5.14 -10.09 -7.01
N VAL A 124 -4.88 -9.75 -5.77
CA VAL A 124 -5.28 -10.54 -4.61
C VAL A 124 -6.53 -9.92 -3.99
N HIS A 125 -7.60 -10.70 -3.94
CA HIS A 125 -8.81 -10.35 -3.21
C HIS A 125 -8.57 -10.64 -1.73
N THR A 126 -8.44 -9.59 -0.95
CA THR A 126 -8.07 -9.66 0.47
C THR A 126 -9.22 -10.17 1.31
N LYS A 127 -8.97 -11.21 2.10
CA LYS A 127 -9.88 -11.74 3.13
C LYS A 127 -9.41 -11.37 4.53
N THR A 128 -8.09 -11.36 4.74
CA THR A 128 -7.47 -10.96 6.00
C THR A 128 -6.32 -10.01 5.72
N MET A 129 -6.14 -9.03 6.57
CA MET A 129 -5.05 -8.05 6.47
C MET A 129 -4.46 -7.78 7.83
N LYS A 130 -3.15 -7.56 7.87
CA LYS A 130 -2.42 -7.08 9.05
C LYS A 130 -1.50 -5.93 8.69
N LEU A 131 -1.44 -4.92 9.56
CA LEU A 131 -0.39 -3.91 9.53
C LEU A 131 0.86 -4.53 10.16
N LEU A 132 1.95 -4.61 9.39
CA LEU A 132 3.21 -5.19 9.85
C LEU A 132 4.18 -4.11 10.32
N SER A 133 4.17 -2.94 9.68
CA SER A 133 4.98 -1.79 10.10
C SER A 133 4.37 -0.49 9.58
N LYS A 134 4.07 0.41 10.51
CA LYS A 134 3.65 1.79 10.18
C LYS A 134 4.85 2.62 9.79
N SER A 135 4.80 3.26 8.64
CA SER A 135 5.82 4.19 8.16
C SER A 135 5.53 5.60 8.70
N LEU A 136 6.34 6.06 9.63
CA LEU A 136 6.18 7.38 10.26
C LEU A 136 6.76 8.51 9.41
N LEU A 137 7.76 8.21 8.60
CA LEU A 137 8.36 9.16 7.67
C LEU A 137 7.82 8.90 6.26
N PRO A 138 7.40 9.94 5.51
CA PRO A 138 7.06 9.80 4.12
C PRO A 138 8.22 9.24 3.29
N LEU A 139 7.91 8.31 2.38
CA LEU A 139 8.93 7.83 1.46
C LEU A 139 9.33 8.95 0.50
N PRO A 140 10.61 9.08 0.18
CA PRO A 140 11.11 10.00 -0.85
C PRO A 140 10.80 9.43 -2.25
N ILE A 141 9.52 9.35 -2.60
CA ILE A 141 9.09 8.88 -3.90
C ILE A 141 9.15 10.06 -4.86
N ALA A 142 9.98 9.94 -5.89
CA ALA A 142 10.03 10.92 -6.96
C ALA A 142 8.64 11.06 -7.61
N LYS A 143 8.10 12.25 -7.62
CA LYS A 143 6.86 12.58 -8.32
C LYS A 143 7.21 13.10 -9.71
N GLU A 144 6.69 12.45 -10.73
CA GLU A 144 6.79 12.94 -12.10
C GLU A 144 5.56 13.79 -12.40
N VAL A 145 5.77 15.02 -12.78
CA VAL A 145 4.73 15.90 -13.32
C VAL A 145 5.08 16.18 -14.77
N ILE A 146 4.15 15.90 -15.66
CA ILE A 146 4.25 16.23 -17.08
C ILE A 146 3.42 17.50 -17.29
N ASP A 147 4.04 18.57 -17.78
CA ASP A 147 3.35 19.80 -18.12
C ASP A 147 2.53 19.66 -19.42
N GLU A 148 1.72 20.68 -19.74
CA GLU A 148 0.90 20.70 -20.94
C GLU A 148 1.73 20.68 -22.25
N GLN A 149 3.03 20.92 -22.17
CA GLN A 149 3.98 20.94 -23.29
C GLN A 149 4.74 19.60 -23.41
N GLY A 150 4.45 18.62 -22.50
CA GLY A 150 5.09 17.32 -22.52
C GLY A 150 6.47 17.26 -21.81
N ASN A 151 6.89 18.34 -21.15
CA ASN A 151 8.13 18.35 -20.37
C ASN A 151 7.91 17.62 -19.04
N LYS A 152 8.83 16.72 -18.72
CA LYS A 152 8.80 15.90 -17.51
C LYS A 152 9.64 16.54 -16.42
N THR A 153 9.00 16.98 -15.33
CA THR A 153 9.69 17.49 -14.15
C THR A 153 9.58 16.46 -13.02
N ILE A 154 10.71 16.13 -12.41
CA ILE A 154 10.80 15.18 -11.30
C ILE A 154 10.99 15.97 -10.00
N PHE A 155 10.04 15.87 -9.10
CA PHE A 155 10.07 16.48 -7.76
C PHE A 155 10.36 15.42 -6.70
N ASP A 156 10.87 15.86 -5.55
CA ASP A 156 11.11 15.02 -4.36
C ASP A 156 12.12 13.87 -4.59
N GLN A 157 12.95 13.94 -5.62
CA GLN A 157 14.04 13.01 -5.78
C GLN A 157 15.20 13.40 -4.87
N PHE A 158 15.59 12.52 -3.94
CA PHE A 158 16.87 12.70 -3.24
C PHE A 158 18.01 12.60 -4.27
N SER A 159 18.57 13.73 -4.61
CA SER A 159 19.74 13.83 -5.50
C SER A 159 21.04 13.42 -4.80
N ASP A 160 21.06 13.54 -3.47
CA ASP A 160 22.22 13.18 -2.64
C ASP A 160 22.15 11.70 -2.24
N LYS A 161 23.19 10.93 -2.63
CA LYS A 161 23.28 9.50 -2.30
C LYS A 161 23.45 9.28 -0.79
N GLU A 162 24.10 10.18 -0.06
CA GLU A 162 24.29 10.05 1.39
C GLU A 162 22.97 10.17 2.15
N LEU A 163 22.06 11.03 1.72
CA LEU A 163 20.76 11.21 2.34
C LEU A 163 19.81 10.00 2.11
N ARG A 164 20.12 9.12 1.15
CA ARG A 164 19.34 7.90 0.93
C ARG A 164 19.62 6.82 1.96
N TYR A 165 20.75 6.89 2.66
CA TYR A 165 21.20 5.87 3.61
C TYR A 165 21.05 6.31 5.07
N ARG A 166 20.53 7.47 5.32
CA ARG A 166 20.16 7.98 6.64
C ARG A 166 18.62 7.97 6.76
#